data_938c261c18c061065739649f94b3c093
#
_entry.id   938c261c18c061065739649f94b3c093
#
_cell.length_a   1.000
_cell.length_b   1.000
_cell.length_c   1.000
_cell.angle_alpha   90.00
_cell.angle_beta   90.00
_cell.angle_gamma   90.00
#
_symmetry.space_group_name_H-M   'P 1'
#
loop_
_entity.id
_entity.type
_entity.pdbx_description
1 polymer ?
#
loop_
_entity_poly.entity_id
_entity_poly.type
_entity_poly.pdbx_seq_one_letter_code
_entity_poly.pdbx_strand_id
1 'polypeptide(L)'
;HKFKNKSFFLLIIFLFKLNVVTSKEIPVGHLVDFTGPTSSVGKPFGQGFIDAIKYINKNGGIKGNKIKVDTVDYSYKAPRAVATYKRWKSRLKVIAVIGWGTADTEALMGTIARDKVPFYSGSYAGQLTDPTGKAPNSFKAAPYNFFYGPSYSDACRGLLTWALKDWKTKNKTEKPKYVHMGDNHPYPNAPKKACQEYAEELGFEVLSVINYTLAPGDFTAQCLTLKQ
;
A
#
# COMPACT_ATOMS: atom_id res chain seq x y z
N HIS A 1 76.60 -34.54 -37.12
CA HIS A 1 75.19 -34.88 -36.67
C HIS A 1 74.59 -33.68 -36.03
N LYS A 2 73.60 -33.06 -36.75
CA LYS A 2 72.81 -31.93 -36.27
C LYS A 2 71.52 -32.44 -35.57
N PHE A 3 71.39 -32.21 -34.28
CA PHE A 3 70.13 -32.34 -33.59
C PHE A 3 69.38 -31.04 -33.73
N LYS A 4 68.21 -31.08 -34.38
CA LYS A 4 67.22 -29.99 -34.40
C LYS A 4 66.30 -30.14 -33.21
N ASN A 5 66.41 -29.26 -32.21
CA ASN A 5 65.43 -29.09 -31.15
C ASN A 5 64.16 -28.39 -31.72
N LYS A 6 63.08 -29.13 -31.82
CA LYS A 6 61.77 -28.54 -32.05
C LYS A 6 61.14 -28.21 -30.69
N SER A 7 61.20 -26.94 -30.31
CA SER A 7 60.46 -26.41 -29.17
C SER A 7 58.94 -26.45 -29.48
N PHE A 8 58.24 -27.34 -28.83
CA PHE A 8 56.77 -27.42 -28.91
C PHE A 8 56.21 -26.40 -27.94
N PHE A 9 55.82 -25.22 -28.47
CA PHE A 9 55.14 -24.18 -27.71
C PHE A 9 53.67 -24.61 -27.54
N LEU A 10 53.31 -25.17 -26.37
CA LEU A 10 51.94 -25.52 -26.02
C LEU A 10 51.19 -24.24 -25.60
N LEU A 11 50.47 -23.65 -26.54
CA LEU A 11 49.62 -22.49 -26.29
C LEU A 11 48.38 -22.97 -25.54
N ILE A 12 48.37 -22.87 -24.19
CA ILE A 12 47.20 -23.13 -23.37
C ILE A 12 46.28 -21.92 -23.51
N ILE A 13 45.30 -22.01 -24.42
CA ILE A 13 44.21 -21.04 -24.50
C ILE A 13 43.27 -21.33 -23.32
N PHE A 14 43.42 -20.58 -22.24
CA PHE A 14 42.49 -20.53 -21.15
C PHE A 14 41.21 -19.86 -21.68
N LEU A 15 40.24 -20.67 -22.14
CA LEU A 15 38.90 -20.23 -22.45
C LEU A 15 38.23 -19.80 -21.16
N PHE A 16 38.45 -18.56 -20.75
CA PHE A 16 37.57 -17.90 -19.82
C PHE A 16 36.16 -17.85 -20.45
N LYS A 17 35.28 -18.79 -20.08
CA LYS A 17 33.87 -18.62 -20.32
C LYS A 17 33.44 -17.39 -19.52
N LEU A 18 33.45 -16.24 -20.16
CA LEU A 18 32.73 -15.07 -19.69
C LEU A 18 31.27 -15.49 -19.63
N ASN A 19 30.83 -15.93 -18.44
CA ASN A 19 29.40 -16.03 -18.15
C ASN A 19 28.90 -14.59 -18.18
N VAL A 20 28.43 -14.14 -19.33
CA VAL A 20 27.61 -12.92 -19.44
C VAL A 20 26.35 -13.21 -18.64
N VAL A 21 26.37 -12.82 -17.37
CA VAL A 21 25.17 -12.83 -16.55
C VAL A 21 24.25 -11.78 -17.16
N THR A 22 23.37 -12.24 -18.03
CA THR A 22 22.32 -11.40 -18.59
C THR A 22 21.41 -11.01 -17.41
N SER A 23 21.54 -9.76 -16.97
CA SER A 23 20.66 -9.20 -15.96
C SER A 23 19.23 -9.29 -16.47
N LYS A 24 18.39 -10.04 -15.76
CA LYS A 24 16.94 -10.10 -16.05
C LYS A 24 16.25 -8.88 -15.45
N GLU A 25 15.22 -8.42 -16.11
CA GLU A 25 14.35 -7.39 -15.54
C GLU A 25 13.30 -8.03 -14.60
N ILE A 26 13.08 -7.41 -13.47
CA ILE A 26 12.05 -7.79 -12.49
C ILE A 26 10.89 -6.80 -12.69
N PRO A 27 9.80 -7.18 -13.36
CA PRO A 27 8.70 -6.28 -13.67
C PRO A 27 7.82 -6.06 -12.44
N VAL A 28 7.67 -4.80 -12.02
CA VAL A 28 6.86 -4.38 -10.87
C VAL A 28 5.91 -3.27 -11.31
N GLY A 29 4.65 -3.36 -10.90
CA GLY A 29 3.65 -2.30 -11.09
C GLY A 29 3.67 -1.33 -9.91
N HIS A 30 3.45 -0.05 -10.17
CA HIS A 30 3.31 0.98 -9.15
C HIS A 30 2.12 1.88 -9.46
N LEU A 31 1.07 1.78 -8.64
CA LEU A 31 -0.08 2.69 -8.63
C LEU A 31 0.21 3.85 -7.68
N VAL A 32 -0.02 5.06 -8.15
CA VAL A 32 0.20 6.27 -7.34
C VAL A 32 -0.85 7.32 -7.66
N ASP A 33 -1.15 8.17 -6.70
CA ASP A 33 -1.96 9.36 -6.91
C ASP A 33 -1.06 10.60 -6.93
N PHE A 34 -0.68 11.05 -8.14
CA PHE A 34 0.09 12.28 -8.32
C PHE A 34 -0.79 13.50 -8.58
N THR A 35 -2.01 13.30 -9.11
CA THR A 35 -2.85 14.40 -9.60
C THR A 35 -4.27 14.41 -9.04
N GLY A 36 -4.67 13.37 -8.32
CA GLY A 36 -6.00 13.24 -7.72
C GLY A 36 -6.12 13.85 -6.31
N PRO A 37 -7.22 13.57 -5.63
CA PRO A 37 -7.57 14.21 -4.37
C PRO A 37 -6.63 13.87 -3.20
N THR A 38 -5.85 12.78 -3.29
CA THR A 38 -4.89 12.39 -2.25
C THR A 38 -3.45 12.71 -2.62
N SER A 39 -3.23 13.51 -3.66
CA SER A 39 -1.91 13.80 -4.23
C SER A 39 -0.95 14.50 -3.27
N SER A 40 -1.45 15.21 -2.26
CA SER A 40 -0.61 15.82 -1.21
C SER A 40 0.22 14.80 -0.43
N VAL A 41 -0.29 13.58 -0.27
CA VAL A 41 0.41 12.45 0.36
C VAL A 41 0.94 11.47 -0.71
N GLY A 42 0.18 11.26 -1.77
CA GLY A 42 0.54 10.35 -2.86
C GLY A 42 1.83 10.72 -3.58
N LYS A 43 2.08 12.03 -3.80
CA LYS A 43 3.32 12.51 -4.43
C LYS A 43 4.58 12.12 -3.65
N PRO A 44 4.76 12.53 -2.38
CA PRO A 44 5.97 12.17 -1.64
C PRO A 44 6.11 10.66 -1.43
N PHE A 45 5.01 9.93 -1.19
CA PHE A 45 5.04 8.48 -1.07
C PHE A 45 5.50 7.81 -2.38
N GLY A 46 4.88 8.17 -3.50
CA GLY A 46 5.22 7.60 -4.81
C GLY A 46 6.65 7.95 -5.24
N GLN A 47 7.11 9.17 -4.97
CA GLN A 47 8.48 9.58 -5.26
C GLN A 47 9.48 8.81 -4.41
N GLY A 48 9.19 8.62 -3.11
CA GLY A 48 10.04 7.83 -2.22
C GLY A 48 10.22 6.39 -2.71
N PHE A 49 9.16 5.76 -3.21
CA PHE A 49 9.25 4.44 -3.83
C PHE A 49 10.12 4.44 -5.09
N ILE A 50 9.93 5.40 -5.99
CA ILE A 50 10.74 5.54 -7.21
C ILE A 50 12.22 5.69 -6.87
N ASP A 51 12.55 6.50 -5.88
CA ASP A 51 13.93 6.74 -5.47
C ASP A 51 14.54 5.52 -4.78
N ALA A 52 13.78 4.77 -3.99
CA ALA A 52 14.22 3.50 -3.42
C ALA A 52 14.57 2.48 -4.52
N ILE A 53 13.76 2.36 -5.56
CA ILE A 53 14.06 1.48 -6.70
C ILE A 53 15.30 1.93 -7.46
N LYS A 54 15.48 3.23 -7.70
CA LYS A 54 16.72 3.76 -8.31
C LYS A 54 17.94 3.40 -7.47
N TYR A 55 17.85 3.58 -6.16
CA TYR A 55 18.92 3.23 -5.23
C TYR A 55 19.26 1.72 -5.29
N ILE A 56 18.26 0.84 -5.20
CA ILE A 56 18.47 -0.62 -5.30
C ILE A 56 19.11 -0.96 -6.63
N ASN A 57 18.61 -0.42 -7.72
CA ASN A 57 19.15 -0.69 -9.06
C ASN A 57 20.59 -0.18 -9.23
N LYS A 58 20.92 0.99 -8.68
CA LYS A 58 22.28 1.54 -8.70
C LYS A 58 23.26 0.63 -7.95
N ASN A 59 22.81 0.02 -6.85
CA ASN A 59 23.61 -0.87 -6.01
C ASN A 59 23.54 -2.36 -6.42
N GLY A 60 23.32 -2.65 -7.70
CA GLY A 60 23.39 -4.01 -8.24
C GLY A 60 22.05 -4.71 -8.43
N GLY A 61 20.94 -4.13 -7.97
CA GLY A 61 19.62 -4.74 -8.08
C GLY A 61 19.40 -5.90 -7.11
N ILE A 62 18.51 -6.80 -7.45
CA ILE A 62 18.21 -8.00 -6.65
C ILE A 62 18.94 -9.19 -7.27
N LYS A 63 19.96 -9.70 -6.61
CA LYS A 63 20.80 -10.80 -7.14
C LYS A 63 21.28 -10.54 -8.57
N GLY A 64 21.73 -9.32 -8.85
CA GLY A 64 22.21 -8.89 -10.18
C GLY A 64 21.11 -8.51 -11.17
N ASN A 65 19.83 -8.67 -10.82
CA ASN A 65 18.70 -8.32 -11.68
C ASN A 65 18.16 -6.93 -11.35
N LYS A 66 17.79 -6.15 -12.38
CA LYS A 66 17.26 -4.80 -12.19
C LYS A 66 15.75 -4.83 -12.05
N ILE A 67 15.21 -4.04 -11.13
CA ILE A 67 13.76 -3.85 -10.99
C ILE A 67 13.32 -2.88 -12.08
N LYS A 68 12.35 -3.31 -12.89
CA LYS A 68 11.69 -2.48 -13.91
C LYS A 68 10.30 -2.11 -13.44
N VAL A 69 10.13 -0.86 -13.05
CA VAL A 69 8.86 -0.36 -12.54
C VAL A 69 8.08 0.35 -13.65
N ASP A 70 6.81 0.00 -13.79
CA ASP A 70 5.83 0.81 -14.53
C ASP A 70 4.98 1.60 -13.52
N THR A 71 5.28 2.88 -13.36
CA THR A 71 4.56 3.79 -12.47
C THR A 71 3.40 4.43 -13.22
N VAL A 72 2.19 4.33 -12.67
CA VAL A 72 0.98 4.90 -13.25
C VAL A 72 0.26 5.77 -12.23
N ASP A 73 0.13 7.05 -12.56
CA ASP A 73 -0.79 7.94 -11.87
C ASP A 73 -2.23 7.57 -12.24
N TYR A 74 -2.94 6.94 -11.30
CA TYR A 74 -4.33 6.58 -11.52
C TYR A 74 -5.32 7.63 -11.00
N SER A 75 -4.82 8.76 -10.47
CA SER A 75 -5.59 9.91 -9.97
C SER A 75 -6.69 9.52 -8.97
N TYR A 76 -6.40 8.52 -8.13
CA TYR A 76 -7.29 7.94 -7.10
C TYR A 76 -8.61 7.38 -7.68
N LYS A 77 -8.60 6.94 -8.95
CA LYS A 77 -9.77 6.38 -9.64
C LYS A 77 -9.65 4.86 -9.75
N ALA A 78 -10.40 4.12 -8.93
CA ALA A 78 -10.35 2.65 -8.90
C ALA A 78 -10.53 1.98 -10.29
N PRO A 79 -11.40 2.44 -11.20
CA PRO A 79 -11.50 1.88 -12.56
C PRO A 79 -10.18 1.99 -13.35
N ARG A 80 -9.42 3.09 -13.18
CA ARG A 80 -8.10 3.24 -13.84
C ARG A 80 -7.08 2.25 -13.26
N ALA A 81 -7.08 2.03 -11.94
CA ALA A 81 -6.23 1.05 -11.30
C ALA A 81 -6.52 -0.36 -11.82
N VAL A 82 -7.80 -0.74 -11.94
CA VAL A 82 -8.22 -2.04 -12.50
C VAL A 82 -7.78 -2.21 -13.95
N ALA A 83 -7.98 -1.21 -14.80
CA ALA A 83 -7.54 -1.25 -16.20
C ALA A 83 -6.01 -1.37 -16.31
N THR A 84 -5.28 -0.62 -15.47
CA THR A 84 -3.83 -0.67 -15.39
C THR A 84 -3.33 -2.05 -14.97
N TYR A 85 -3.91 -2.64 -13.94
CA TYR A 85 -3.53 -3.97 -13.49
C TYR A 85 -3.75 -5.04 -14.57
N LYS A 86 -4.89 -5.00 -15.29
CA LYS A 86 -5.14 -5.89 -16.43
C LYS A 86 -4.04 -5.79 -17.49
N ARG A 87 -3.63 -4.56 -17.84
CA ARG A 87 -2.53 -4.30 -18.78
C ARG A 87 -1.21 -4.87 -18.26
N TRP A 88 -0.91 -4.68 -16.98
CA TRP A 88 0.30 -5.21 -16.37
C TRP A 88 0.38 -6.73 -16.43
N LYS A 89 -0.73 -7.42 -16.12
CA LYS A 89 -0.78 -8.89 -16.19
C LYS A 89 -0.68 -9.41 -17.62
N SER A 90 -1.38 -8.79 -18.56
CA SER A 90 -1.40 -9.27 -19.95
C SER A 90 -0.09 -8.98 -20.70
N ARG A 91 0.46 -7.79 -20.55
CA ARG A 91 1.59 -7.28 -21.38
C ARG A 91 2.92 -7.31 -20.64
N LEU A 92 2.99 -6.75 -19.43
CA LEU A 92 4.24 -6.56 -18.71
C LEU A 92 4.59 -7.73 -17.78
N LYS A 93 3.64 -8.63 -17.51
CA LYS A 93 3.82 -9.81 -16.65
C LYS A 93 4.40 -9.44 -15.27
N VAL A 94 3.90 -8.37 -14.67
CA VAL A 94 4.35 -7.93 -13.36
C VAL A 94 4.22 -9.04 -12.33
N ILE A 95 5.20 -9.14 -11.46
CA ILE A 95 5.26 -10.18 -10.40
C ILE A 95 4.94 -9.64 -9.02
N ALA A 96 4.92 -8.32 -8.86
CA ALA A 96 4.49 -7.62 -7.65
C ALA A 96 3.92 -6.26 -8.00
N VAL A 97 3.09 -5.71 -7.12
CA VAL A 97 2.51 -4.37 -7.28
C VAL A 97 2.62 -3.60 -5.98
N ILE A 98 3.02 -2.35 -6.09
CA ILE A 98 2.85 -1.35 -5.03
C ILE A 98 1.55 -0.59 -5.33
N GLY A 99 0.60 -0.67 -4.42
CA GLY A 99 -0.69 0.00 -4.51
C GLY A 99 -0.77 1.23 -3.61
N TRP A 100 -1.87 1.95 -3.69
CA TRP A 100 -2.05 3.17 -2.93
C TRP A 100 -3.32 3.16 -2.08
N GLY A 101 -4.50 3.25 -2.69
CA GLY A 101 -5.75 3.58 -2.03
C GLY A 101 -6.58 2.38 -1.56
N THR A 102 -7.62 2.67 -0.78
CA THR A 102 -8.54 1.64 -0.27
C THR A 102 -9.48 1.14 -1.37
N ALA A 103 -10.15 2.03 -2.11
CA ALA A 103 -11.12 1.64 -3.13
C ALA A 103 -10.51 0.84 -4.29
N ASP A 104 -9.32 1.21 -4.74
CA ASP A 104 -8.59 0.46 -5.78
C ASP A 104 -8.10 -0.89 -5.27
N THR A 105 -7.64 -0.97 -4.02
CA THR A 105 -7.26 -2.24 -3.39
C THR A 105 -8.46 -3.17 -3.26
N GLU A 106 -9.63 -2.68 -2.79
CA GLU A 106 -10.88 -3.45 -2.74
C GLU A 106 -11.27 -4.01 -4.12
N ALA A 107 -11.22 -3.16 -5.14
CA ALA A 107 -11.56 -3.53 -6.51
C ALA A 107 -10.62 -4.58 -7.11
N LEU A 108 -9.36 -4.59 -6.70
CA LEU A 108 -8.31 -5.48 -7.21
C LEU A 108 -8.17 -6.78 -6.41
N MET A 109 -8.56 -6.81 -5.15
CA MET A 109 -8.23 -7.87 -4.19
C MET A 109 -8.56 -9.29 -4.69
N GLY A 110 -9.75 -9.50 -5.25
CA GLY A 110 -10.13 -10.82 -5.79
C GLY A 110 -9.30 -11.24 -7.01
N THR A 111 -8.91 -10.27 -7.84
CA THR A 111 -8.06 -10.53 -9.03
C THR A 111 -6.62 -10.81 -8.62
N ILE A 112 -6.10 -10.06 -7.66
CA ILE A 112 -4.77 -10.26 -7.07
C ILE A 112 -4.65 -11.66 -6.45
N ALA A 113 -5.66 -12.07 -5.68
CA ALA A 113 -5.70 -13.39 -5.04
C ALA A 113 -5.69 -14.53 -6.09
N ARG A 114 -6.53 -14.43 -7.12
CA ARG A 114 -6.57 -15.39 -8.22
C ARG A 114 -5.25 -15.47 -8.98
N ASP A 115 -4.65 -14.32 -9.26
CA ASP A 115 -3.42 -14.21 -10.05
C ASP A 115 -2.15 -14.46 -9.22
N LYS A 116 -2.28 -14.61 -7.89
CA LYS A 116 -1.21 -14.85 -6.92
C LYS A 116 -0.07 -13.82 -7.04
N VAL A 117 -0.45 -12.54 -7.20
CA VAL A 117 0.50 -11.43 -7.29
C VAL A 117 0.57 -10.70 -5.96
N PRO A 118 1.72 -10.66 -5.27
CA PRO A 118 1.89 -9.83 -4.08
C PRO A 118 1.55 -8.38 -4.36
N PHE A 119 0.66 -7.82 -3.55
CA PHE A 119 0.22 -6.44 -3.61
C PHE A 119 0.51 -5.77 -2.27
N TYR A 120 1.33 -4.74 -2.30
CA TYR A 120 1.69 -3.97 -1.13
C TYR A 120 0.89 -2.67 -1.14
N SER A 121 -0.15 -2.63 -0.31
CA SER A 121 -1.09 -1.52 -0.29
C SER A 121 -0.60 -0.36 0.57
N GLY A 122 -0.85 0.86 0.11
CA GLY A 122 -0.79 2.06 0.95
C GLY A 122 -2.05 2.22 1.81
N SER A 123 -3.09 1.40 1.58
CA SER A 123 -4.27 1.34 2.42
C SER A 123 -4.08 0.33 3.55
N TYR A 124 -4.31 0.77 4.78
CA TYR A 124 -4.24 -0.06 5.99
C TYR A 124 -5.63 -0.51 6.48
N ALA A 125 -6.57 -0.67 5.56
CA ALA A 125 -7.88 -1.22 5.86
C ALA A 125 -7.77 -2.70 6.22
N GLY A 126 -7.98 -3.06 7.49
CA GLY A 126 -7.76 -4.41 8.00
C GLY A 126 -8.54 -5.49 7.27
N GLN A 127 -9.76 -5.18 6.79
CA GLN A 127 -10.58 -6.10 5.99
C GLN A 127 -9.94 -6.49 4.64
N LEU A 128 -8.90 -5.78 4.21
CA LEU A 128 -8.21 -6.05 2.94
C LEU A 128 -6.99 -6.97 3.07
N THR A 129 -6.66 -7.42 4.27
CA THR A 129 -5.47 -8.25 4.53
C THR A 129 -5.80 -9.59 5.19
N ASP A 130 -7.05 -9.88 5.47
CA ASP A 130 -7.45 -11.17 6.00
C ASP A 130 -7.29 -12.26 4.93
N PRO A 131 -6.34 -13.19 5.10
CA PRO A 131 -6.07 -14.21 4.09
C PRO A 131 -7.22 -15.20 3.92
N THR A 132 -8.09 -15.32 4.92
CA THR A 132 -9.20 -16.27 4.94
C THR A 132 -10.53 -15.67 4.52
N GLY A 133 -10.70 -14.36 4.67
CA GLY A 133 -11.97 -13.66 4.49
C GLY A 133 -12.99 -13.94 5.60
N LYS A 134 -12.58 -14.54 6.72
CA LYS A 134 -13.45 -14.99 7.82
C LYS A 134 -13.37 -14.10 9.05
N ALA A 135 -12.40 -13.21 9.14
CA ALA A 135 -12.29 -12.30 10.26
C ALA A 135 -13.49 -11.33 10.31
N PRO A 136 -13.86 -10.83 11.49
CA PRO A 136 -14.93 -9.85 11.62
C PRO A 136 -14.71 -8.67 10.68
N ASN A 137 -15.76 -8.27 9.96
CA ASN A 137 -15.75 -7.19 8.95
C ASN A 137 -14.96 -7.48 7.65
N SER A 138 -14.34 -8.66 7.49
CA SER A 138 -13.84 -9.11 6.21
C SER A 138 -15.00 -9.52 5.30
N PHE A 139 -14.87 -9.23 4.01
CA PHE A 139 -15.86 -9.63 3.00
C PHE A 139 -15.28 -10.48 1.89
N LYS A 140 -13.96 -10.59 1.82
CA LYS A 140 -13.23 -11.44 0.85
C LYS A 140 -11.91 -11.90 1.43
N ALA A 141 -11.47 -13.10 1.02
CA ALA A 141 -10.12 -13.54 1.27
C ALA A 141 -9.09 -12.68 0.51
N ALA A 142 -8.05 -12.23 1.20
CA ALA A 142 -7.01 -11.35 0.67
C ALA A 142 -5.59 -11.89 0.95
N PRO A 143 -5.25 -13.13 0.52
CA PRO A 143 -4.01 -13.79 0.90
C PRO A 143 -2.76 -13.17 0.27
N TYR A 144 -2.92 -12.28 -0.71
CA TYR A 144 -1.83 -11.64 -1.44
C TYR A 144 -1.79 -10.14 -1.30
N ASN A 145 -2.60 -9.56 -0.40
CA ASN A 145 -2.54 -8.14 -0.09
C ASN A 145 -1.85 -7.93 1.27
N PHE A 146 -0.89 -7.02 1.30
CA PHE A 146 -0.06 -6.72 2.47
C PHE A 146 0.01 -5.20 2.69
N PHE A 147 0.20 -4.80 3.95
CA PHE A 147 0.57 -3.43 4.30
C PHE A 147 1.62 -3.46 5.43
N TYR A 148 2.30 -2.34 5.68
CA TYR A 148 3.49 -2.28 6.54
C TYR A 148 3.29 -1.46 7.82
N GLY A 149 2.05 -1.30 8.26
CA GLY A 149 1.70 -0.58 9.49
C GLY A 149 0.55 -1.27 10.21
N PRO A 150 0.14 -0.75 11.37
CA PRO A 150 -1.08 -1.20 12.03
C PRO A 150 -2.29 -0.87 11.15
N SER A 151 -3.36 -1.67 11.28
CA SER A 151 -4.61 -1.35 10.59
C SER A 151 -5.18 -0.02 11.07
N TYR A 152 -5.99 0.63 10.23
CA TYR A 152 -6.73 1.83 10.65
C TYR A 152 -7.60 1.56 11.89
N SER A 153 -8.17 0.37 11.99
CA SER A 153 -8.96 -0.05 13.14
C SER A 153 -8.13 -0.15 14.42
N ASP A 154 -6.91 -0.70 14.33
CA ASP A 154 -6.01 -0.80 15.48
C ASP A 154 -5.47 0.56 15.89
N ALA A 155 -5.14 1.40 14.91
CA ALA A 155 -4.72 2.79 15.17
C ALA A 155 -5.84 3.58 15.87
N CYS A 156 -7.08 3.41 15.44
CA CYS A 156 -8.24 4.04 16.08
C CYS A 156 -8.43 3.54 17.52
N ARG A 157 -8.34 2.24 17.77
CA ARG A 157 -8.44 1.69 19.14
C ARG A 157 -7.34 2.25 20.05
N GLY A 158 -6.12 2.32 19.55
CA GLY A 158 -5.00 2.94 20.26
C GLY A 158 -5.27 4.40 20.61
N LEU A 159 -5.80 5.18 19.65
CA LEU A 159 -6.14 6.58 19.85
C LEU A 159 -7.28 6.76 20.88
N LEU A 160 -8.32 5.94 20.81
CA LEU A 160 -9.43 5.99 21.77
C LEU A 160 -8.98 5.63 23.19
N THR A 161 -8.12 4.63 23.33
CA THR A 161 -7.52 4.26 24.62
C THR A 161 -6.72 5.43 25.19
N TRP A 162 -5.90 6.07 24.36
CA TRP A 162 -5.14 7.25 24.77
C TRP A 162 -6.07 8.40 25.14
N ALA A 163 -7.08 8.70 24.34
CA ALA A 163 -8.02 9.79 24.56
C ALA A 163 -8.79 9.62 25.88
N LEU A 164 -9.23 8.38 26.21
CA LEU A 164 -9.86 8.11 27.49
C LEU A 164 -8.92 8.34 28.68
N LYS A 165 -7.65 7.91 28.54
CA LYS A 165 -6.63 8.17 29.58
C LYS A 165 -6.43 9.66 29.79
N ASP A 166 -6.26 10.42 28.71
CA ASP A 166 -6.09 11.88 28.75
C ASP A 166 -7.31 12.57 29.38
N TRP A 167 -8.55 12.14 28.99
CA TRP A 167 -9.78 12.64 29.57
C TRP A 167 -9.84 12.47 31.08
N LYS A 168 -9.48 11.30 31.58
CA LYS A 168 -9.42 11.01 33.03
C LYS A 168 -8.40 11.87 33.76
N THR A 169 -7.26 12.17 33.15
CA THR A 169 -6.24 13.04 33.77
C THR A 169 -6.69 14.49 33.91
N LYS A 170 -7.66 14.92 33.13
CA LYS A 170 -8.24 16.27 33.17
C LYS A 170 -9.38 16.40 34.19
N ASN A 171 -9.62 15.36 35.00
CA ASN A 171 -10.68 15.32 36.01
C ASN A 171 -12.08 15.69 35.47
N LYS A 172 -12.36 15.31 34.22
CA LYS A 172 -13.67 15.50 33.61
C LYS A 172 -14.67 14.56 34.22
N THR A 173 -15.84 15.07 34.56
CA THR A 173 -16.96 14.30 35.14
C THR A 173 -17.93 13.76 34.08
N GLU A 174 -18.00 14.46 32.94
CA GLU A 174 -18.85 14.03 31.85
C GLU A 174 -18.21 12.87 31.08
N LYS A 175 -19.07 12.08 30.42
CA LYS A 175 -18.59 11.04 29.47
C LYS A 175 -17.85 11.72 28.30
N PRO A 176 -16.72 11.17 27.89
CA PRO A 176 -16.09 11.60 26.64
C PRO A 176 -17.01 11.26 25.46
N LYS A 177 -17.04 12.13 24.45
CA LYS A 177 -17.84 11.94 23.25
C LYS A 177 -16.95 11.46 22.09
N TYR A 178 -17.49 10.55 21.29
CA TYR A 178 -16.87 10.10 20.05
C TYR A 178 -17.79 10.37 18.87
N VAL A 179 -17.24 10.92 17.80
CA VAL A 179 -17.94 11.09 16.53
C VAL A 179 -17.05 10.63 15.39
N HIS A 180 -17.58 9.81 14.50
CA HIS A 180 -16.91 9.50 13.24
C HIS A 180 -17.20 10.58 12.22
N MET A 181 -16.14 11.16 11.66
CA MET A 181 -16.26 12.17 10.60
C MET A 181 -15.51 11.69 9.36
N GLY A 182 -16.20 11.58 8.24
CA GLY A 182 -15.64 11.07 7.00
C GLY A 182 -16.48 11.41 5.77
N ASP A 183 -15.89 11.25 4.59
CA ASP A 183 -16.63 11.30 3.35
C ASP A 183 -17.24 9.92 3.00
N ASN A 184 -18.04 9.87 1.94
CA ASN A 184 -18.64 8.61 1.47
C ASN A 184 -17.65 7.82 0.58
N HIS A 185 -16.46 7.55 1.11
CA HIS A 185 -15.39 6.80 0.45
C HIS A 185 -14.95 5.63 1.32
N PRO A 186 -14.52 4.47 0.75
CA PRO A 186 -14.04 3.33 1.53
C PRO A 186 -12.92 3.66 2.52
N TYR A 187 -12.03 4.57 2.18
CA TYR A 187 -10.86 4.92 3.00
C TYR A 187 -11.24 5.41 4.40
N PRO A 188 -11.99 6.51 4.60
CA PRO A 188 -12.31 6.97 5.95
C PRO A 188 -13.30 6.07 6.67
N ASN A 189 -14.09 5.27 5.94
CA ASN A 189 -15.09 4.38 6.51
C ASN A 189 -14.54 2.99 6.88
N ALA A 190 -13.32 2.63 6.46
CA ALA A 190 -12.72 1.35 6.79
C ALA A 190 -12.67 1.06 8.31
N PRO A 191 -12.24 1.99 9.17
CA PRO A 191 -12.21 1.77 10.62
C PRO A 191 -13.53 2.10 11.34
N LYS A 192 -14.52 2.72 10.68
CA LYS A 192 -15.70 3.32 11.32
C LYS A 192 -16.37 2.39 12.34
N LYS A 193 -16.75 1.19 11.91
CA LYS A 193 -17.44 0.24 12.78
C LYS A 193 -16.60 -0.16 13.99
N ALA A 194 -15.32 -0.50 13.77
CA ALA A 194 -14.42 -0.89 14.84
C ALA A 194 -14.17 0.25 15.84
N CYS A 195 -14.10 1.50 15.35
CA CYS A 195 -13.95 2.67 16.21
C CYS A 195 -15.21 2.91 17.07
N GLN A 196 -16.40 2.83 16.46
CA GLN A 196 -17.66 3.04 17.17
C GLN A 196 -17.86 1.97 18.26
N GLU A 197 -17.72 0.69 17.92
CA GLU A 197 -17.86 -0.43 18.87
C GLU A 197 -16.86 -0.30 20.03
N TYR A 198 -15.61 0.05 19.74
CA TYR A 198 -14.61 0.19 20.79
C TYR A 198 -14.77 1.46 21.63
N ALA A 199 -15.29 2.55 21.06
CA ALA A 199 -15.65 3.73 21.82
C ALA A 199 -16.80 3.43 22.82
N GLU A 200 -17.82 2.68 22.40
CA GLU A 200 -18.89 2.20 23.27
C GLU A 200 -18.35 1.31 24.41
N GLU A 201 -17.48 0.35 24.08
CA GLU A 201 -16.83 -0.53 25.06
C GLU A 201 -16.04 0.27 26.12
N LEU A 202 -15.35 1.33 25.71
CA LEU A 202 -14.62 2.22 26.58
C LEU A 202 -15.50 3.19 27.39
N GLY A 203 -16.81 3.25 27.11
CA GLY A 203 -17.76 4.11 27.81
C GLY A 203 -17.92 5.51 27.24
N PHE A 204 -17.45 5.76 25.99
CA PHE A 204 -17.75 7.00 25.30
C PHE A 204 -19.23 7.10 24.96
N GLU A 205 -19.76 8.33 24.88
CA GLU A 205 -20.99 8.62 24.19
C GLU A 205 -20.71 8.67 22.69
N VAL A 206 -21.26 7.72 21.92
CA VAL A 206 -21.06 7.66 20.45
C VAL A 206 -22.13 8.49 19.77
N LEU A 207 -21.71 9.54 19.07
CA LEU A 207 -22.58 10.47 18.38
C LEU A 207 -22.83 10.05 16.94
N SER A 208 -23.83 10.67 16.31
CA SER A 208 -24.14 10.47 14.88
C SER A 208 -22.97 10.83 13.99
N VAL A 209 -22.78 10.04 12.93
CA VAL A 209 -21.72 10.26 11.95
C VAL A 209 -21.88 11.61 11.25
N ILE A 210 -20.77 12.35 11.12
CA ILE A 210 -20.73 13.59 10.33
C ILE A 210 -20.10 13.27 8.98
N ASN A 211 -20.86 13.51 7.92
CA ASN A 211 -20.38 13.32 6.55
C ASN A 211 -19.91 14.64 5.93
N TYR A 212 -18.86 14.56 5.14
CA TYR A 212 -18.40 15.67 4.30
C TYR A 212 -18.02 15.14 2.90
N THR A 213 -17.60 16.01 2.01
CA THR A 213 -17.06 15.64 0.69
C THR A 213 -15.62 16.12 0.56
N LEU A 214 -14.78 15.36 -0.11
CA LEU A 214 -13.38 15.76 -0.41
C LEU A 214 -13.27 16.88 -1.45
N ALA A 215 -14.38 17.24 -2.10
CA ALA A 215 -14.40 18.41 -2.97
C ALA A 215 -14.09 19.68 -2.15
N PRO A 216 -13.36 20.65 -2.71
CA PRO A 216 -13.15 21.93 -2.06
C PRO A 216 -14.50 22.50 -1.58
N GLY A 217 -14.62 22.74 -0.31
CA GLY A 217 -15.91 23.13 0.26
C GLY A 217 -15.75 23.85 1.60
N ASP A 218 -16.85 24.41 2.04
CA ASP A 218 -16.98 25.00 3.35
C ASP A 218 -17.40 23.93 4.36
N PHE A 219 -16.63 23.74 5.41
CA PHE A 219 -16.89 22.79 6.49
C PHE A 219 -17.56 23.45 7.70
N THR A 220 -18.06 24.68 7.57
CA THR A 220 -18.69 25.45 8.66
C THR A 220 -19.82 24.66 9.31
N ALA A 221 -20.71 24.04 8.52
CA ALA A 221 -21.81 23.27 9.04
C ALA A 221 -21.36 22.07 9.89
N GLN A 222 -20.34 21.34 9.44
CA GLN A 222 -19.76 20.22 10.18
C GLN A 222 -19.09 20.69 11.47
N CYS A 223 -18.36 21.80 11.42
CA CYS A 223 -17.73 22.41 12.59
C CYS A 223 -18.77 22.91 13.61
N LEU A 224 -19.88 23.46 13.16
CA LEU A 224 -20.97 23.88 14.05
C LEU A 224 -21.63 22.67 14.73
N THR A 225 -21.86 21.58 14.01
CA THR A 225 -22.39 20.33 14.57
C THR A 225 -21.46 19.75 15.65
N LEU A 226 -20.14 19.89 15.49
CA LEU A 226 -19.16 19.42 16.50
C LEU A 226 -19.15 20.25 17.80
N LYS A 227 -19.71 21.47 17.78
CA LYS A 227 -19.77 22.35 18.95
C LYS A 227 -21.01 22.13 19.83
N GLN A 228 -22.00 21.44 19.33
CA GLN A 228 -23.24 21.09 20.07
C GLN A 228 -23.01 19.81 20.90
#